data_d979700e11b7c5e8d0fd4c9e6c117ef2
#
_entry.id   d979700e11b7c5e8d0fd4c9e6c117ef2
#
_cell.length_a   1.000
_cell.length_b   1.000
_cell.length_c   1.000
_cell.angle_alpha   90.00
_cell.angle_beta   90.00
_cell.angle_gamma   90.00
#
_symmetry.space_group_name_H-M   'P 1'
#
loop_
_entity.id
_entity.type
_entity.pdbx_description
1 polymer ?
#
loop_
_entity_poly.entity_id
_entity_poly.type
_entity_poly.pdbx_seq_one_letter_code
_entity_poly.pdbx_strand_id
1 'polypeptide(L)'
;MIDGPAAPTPDGRVPLLEVRDLEVTFSGRVGLIAGMRGQKGLVSRAVDGVNLQIFPGEIIALAGESGCGKTTTARAIMGLEKPRRGQILFEGRPLGRNLRAYRRRVQMVFQDPTAALNPRQTIYESVAEGLRIHGIHQNEDGLTEEQLVARALSRAGLRPPERFFLLYPHEISGGQRQRVVIAGALVLEPEMIVADEPVSSLDASVKGEILSLLMQLRNDLGIAVLVVTHDLGLAWSIADRVAVMYLGRIVELGPAEKVLTEPLHPYTKALLDVVPEAGGIDRPYLQGEPPDPTKIPGGCRFHPRCPAFADGRAKLAGVDQLCANEDLGLEEIAPQHGAACHLTSKLGRLG
;
A
#
# COMPACT_ATOMS: atom_id res chain seq x y z
N MET A 1 -18.22 11.75 -20.32
CA MET A 1 -19.42 11.11 -19.76
C MET A 1 -19.11 9.65 -19.52
N ILE A 2 -18.77 9.27 -18.30
CA ILE A 2 -18.88 7.90 -17.78
C ILE A 2 -19.28 8.10 -16.32
N ASP A 3 -20.55 8.49 -16.10
CA ASP A 3 -21.18 8.58 -14.79
C ASP A 3 -22.02 7.29 -14.59
N GLY A 4 -21.35 6.21 -14.27
CA GLY A 4 -22.00 4.97 -13.86
C GLY A 4 -21.31 4.40 -12.61
N PRO A 5 -22.04 3.66 -11.75
CA PRO A 5 -21.42 2.93 -10.66
C PRO A 5 -20.34 1.99 -11.21
N ALA A 6 -19.31 1.69 -10.38
CA ALA A 6 -18.25 0.76 -10.77
C ALA A 6 -18.87 -0.53 -11.30
N ALA A 7 -18.40 -1.00 -12.47
CA ALA A 7 -18.85 -2.27 -12.99
C ALA A 7 -18.37 -3.37 -12.02
N PRO A 8 -19.27 -4.35 -11.69
CA PRO A 8 -18.86 -5.49 -10.87
C PRO A 8 -17.73 -6.26 -11.57
N THR A 9 -16.83 -6.81 -10.78
CA THR A 9 -15.79 -7.74 -11.26
C THR A 9 -16.44 -9.02 -11.81
N PRO A 10 -15.72 -9.90 -12.51
CA PRO A 10 -16.25 -11.17 -13.01
C PRO A 10 -16.88 -12.05 -11.92
N ASP A 11 -16.48 -11.88 -10.65
CA ASP A 11 -17.06 -12.53 -9.48
C ASP A 11 -18.22 -11.76 -8.85
N GLY A 12 -18.70 -10.68 -9.48
CA GLY A 12 -19.84 -9.88 -9.04
C GLY A 12 -19.59 -8.89 -7.91
N ARG A 13 -18.34 -8.78 -7.39
CA ARG A 13 -18.01 -7.82 -6.34
C ARG A 13 -17.84 -6.40 -6.91
N VAL A 14 -18.29 -5.41 -6.16
CA VAL A 14 -18.09 -3.99 -6.49
C VAL A 14 -16.94 -3.44 -5.66
N PRO A 15 -15.89 -2.89 -6.28
CA PRO A 15 -14.76 -2.33 -5.54
C PRO A 15 -15.19 -1.06 -4.78
N LEU A 16 -14.72 -0.95 -3.52
CA LEU A 16 -14.83 0.27 -2.72
C LEU A 16 -13.93 1.37 -3.29
N LEU A 17 -12.70 0.98 -3.65
CA LEU A 17 -11.73 1.88 -4.27
C LEU A 17 -11.11 1.20 -5.49
N GLU A 18 -10.99 1.97 -6.56
CA GLU A 18 -10.37 1.53 -7.81
C GLU A 18 -9.34 2.55 -8.29
N VAL A 19 -8.16 2.07 -8.59
CA VAL A 19 -7.05 2.83 -9.18
C VAL A 19 -6.91 2.37 -10.62
N ARG A 20 -6.97 3.31 -11.59
CA ARG A 20 -6.87 3.04 -13.02
C ARG A 20 -5.72 3.81 -13.63
N ASP A 21 -4.77 3.08 -14.24
CA ASP A 21 -3.61 3.62 -14.98
C ASP A 21 -2.88 4.75 -14.25
N LEU A 22 -2.71 4.61 -12.95
CA LEU A 22 -2.15 5.65 -12.10
C LEU A 22 -0.69 5.91 -12.44
N GLU A 23 -0.37 7.16 -12.80
CA GLU A 23 0.99 7.64 -13.00
C GLU A 23 1.30 8.80 -12.05
N VAL A 24 2.41 8.69 -11.30
CA VAL A 24 2.95 9.78 -10.47
C VAL A 24 4.42 9.96 -10.80
N THR A 25 4.79 11.18 -11.15
CA THR A 25 6.17 11.52 -11.53
C THR A 25 6.69 12.68 -10.70
N PHE A 26 7.94 12.60 -10.30
CA PHE A 26 8.66 13.69 -9.66
C PHE A 26 9.73 14.22 -10.62
N SER A 27 9.75 15.53 -10.81
CA SER A 27 10.81 16.21 -11.58
C SER A 27 11.83 16.81 -10.62
N GLY A 28 13.09 16.42 -10.78
CA GLY A 28 14.19 17.06 -10.07
C GLY A 28 14.26 18.56 -10.41
N ARG A 29 14.47 19.41 -9.41
CA ARG A 29 14.70 20.84 -9.65
C ARG A 29 16.00 20.99 -10.42
N VAL A 30 15.91 21.47 -11.65
CA VAL A 30 17.10 21.90 -12.41
C VAL A 30 17.54 23.23 -11.81
N GLY A 31 18.79 23.32 -11.35
CA GLY A 31 19.36 24.59 -10.90
C GLY A 31 19.25 25.64 -12.02
N LEU A 32 19.05 26.92 -11.68
CA LEU A 32 18.83 28.03 -12.61
C LEU A 32 19.84 28.04 -13.78
N ILE A 33 21.12 27.74 -13.53
CA ILE A 33 22.19 27.71 -14.53
C ILE A 33 22.07 26.52 -15.49
N ALA A 34 21.64 25.35 -15.00
CA ALA A 34 21.43 24.14 -15.81
C ALA A 34 20.16 24.27 -16.67
N GLY A 35 19.11 24.93 -16.15
CA GLY A 35 17.91 25.26 -16.89
C GLY A 35 18.18 26.21 -18.07
N MET A 36 19.05 27.19 -17.89
CA MET A 36 19.49 28.10 -18.99
C MET A 36 20.28 27.38 -20.09
N ARG A 37 20.89 26.21 -19.79
CA ARG A 37 21.59 25.34 -20.76
C ARG A 37 20.69 24.29 -21.41
N GLY A 38 19.37 24.38 -21.23
CA GLY A 38 18.39 23.44 -21.83
C GLY A 38 18.44 22.02 -21.26
N GLN A 39 19.08 21.79 -20.09
CA GLN A 39 19.05 20.50 -19.45
C GLN A 39 17.66 20.26 -18.86
N LYS A 40 16.96 19.25 -19.38
CA LYS A 40 15.69 18.78 -18.80
C LYS A 40 16.00 18.10 -17.46
N GLY A 41 15.27 18.46 -16.41
CA GLY A 41 15.38 17.77 -15.11
C GLY A 41 15.10 16.28 -15.28
N LEU A 42 15.82 15.47 -14.51
CA LEU A 42 15.56 14.04 -14.44
C LEU A 42 14.13 13.83 -13.90
N VAL A 43 13.35 13.05 -14.61
CA VAL A 43 11.98 12.72 -14.23
C VAL A 43 11.99 11.31 -13.64
N SER A 44 11.69 11.19 -12.36
CA SER A 44 11.48 9.91 -11.70
C SER A 44 10.02 9.49 -11.86
N ARG A 45 9.78 8.30 -12.39
CA ARG A 45 8.45 7.69 -12.50
C ARG A 45 8.20 6.80 -11.29
N ALA A 46 7.76 7.41 -10.19
CA ALA A 46 7.55 6.69 -8.95
C ALA A 46 6.36 5.72 -9.02
N VAL A 47 5.32 6.06 -9.78
CA VAL A 47 4.19 5.19 -10.11
C VAL A 47 3.94 5.32 -11.61
N ASP A 48 3.75 4.19 -12.31
CA ASP A 48 3.72 4.17 -13.77
C ASP A 48 2.76 3.10 -14.30
N GLY A 49 1.47 3.46 -14.38
CA GLY A 49 0.41 2.59 -14.89
C GLY A 49 -0.09 1.57 -13.85
N VAL A 50 -0.21 1.97 -12.57
CA VAL A 50 -0.75 1.09 -11.53
C VAL A 50 -2.26 0.97 -11.66
N ASN A 51 -2.74 -0.30 -11.69
CA ASN A 51 -4.14 -0.67 -11.62
C ASN A 51 -4.35 -1.52 -10.36
N LEU A 52 -5.31 -1.13 -9.50
CA LEU A 52 -5.59 -1.81 -8.24
C LEU A 52 -7.06 -1.63 -7.88
N GLN A 53 -7.69 -2.71 -7.40
CA GLN A 53 -9.04 -2.68 -6.84
C GLN A 53 -9.00 -3.16 -5.40
N ILE A 54 -9.72 -2.46 -4.53
CA ILE A 54 -9.85 -2.78 -3.10
C ILE A 54 -11.33 -2.93 -2.79
N PHE A 55 -11.69 -4.03 -2.16
CA PHE A 55 -13.08 -4.38 -1.85
C PHE A 55 -13.43 -4.08 -0.39
N PRO A 56 -14.73 -3.87 -0.07
CA PRO A 56 -15.16 -3.71 1.31
C PRO A 56 -14.74 -4.91 2.17
N GLY A 57 -14.23 -4.65 3.39
CA GLY A 57 -13.83 -5.70 4.33
C GLY A 57 -12.64 -6.55 3.88
N GLU A 58 -11.84 -6.08 2.94
CA GLU A 58 -10.64 -6.74 2.43
C GLU A 58 -9.38 -6.13 3.05
N ILE A 59 -8.40 -6.97 3.38
CA ILE A 59 -7.03 -6.52 3.63
C ILE A 59 -6.19 -6.85 2.39
N ILE A 60 -5.71 -5.83 1.70
CA ILE A 60 -4.75 -6.00 0.60
C ILE A 60 -3.39 -5.44 1.01
N ALA A 61 -2.33 -6.23 0.79
CA ALA A 61 -0.96 -5.78 1.02
C ALA A 61 -0.32 -5.30 -0.29
N LEU A 62 0.27 -4.10 -0.27
CA LEU A 62 1.13 -3.59 -1.34
C LEU A 62 2.58 -3.77 -0.90
N ALA A 63 3.24 -4.80 -1.44
CA ALA A 63 4.57 -5.24 -1.02
C ALA A 63 5.64 -4.93 -2.08
N GLY A 64 6.92 -4.88 -1.67
CA GLY A 64 8.07 -4.67 -2.57
C GLY A 64 9.23 -3.97 -1.89
N GLU A 65 10.38 -3.86 -2.58
CA GLU A 65 11.58 -3.20 -2.06
C GLU A 65 11.35 -1.71 -1.74
N SER A 66 12.21 -1.14 -0.88
CA SER A 66 12.16 0.31 -0.59
C SER A 66 12.35 1.12 -1.88
N GLY A 67 11.62 2.23 -2.00
CA GLY A 67 11.70 3.11 -3.17
C GLY A 67 10.97 2.61 -4.43
N CYS A 68 10.29 1.45 -4.42
CA CYS A 68 9.58 0.96 -5.61
C CYS A 68 8.27 1.70 -5.93
N GLY A 69 7.80 2.64 -5.09
CA GLY A 69 6.63 3.48 -5.35
C GLY A 69 5.41 3.23 -4.44
N LYS A 70 5.48 2.33 -3.47
CA LYS A 70 4.37 1.95 -2.56
C LYS A 70 3.76 3.13 -1.81
N THR A 71 4.58 3.85 -1.04
CA THR A 71 4.16 5.05 -0.29
C THR A 71 3.61 6.13 -1.21
N THR A 72 4.19 6.29 -2.41
CA THR A 72 3.68 7.24 -3.41
C THR A 72 2.29 6.84 -3.90
N THR A 73 2.06 5.54 -4.14
CA THR A 73 0.74 5.00 -4.50
C THR A 73 -0.27 5.24 -3.38
N ALA A 74 0.10 4.94 -2.12
CA ALA A 74 -0.73 5.19 -0.95
C ALA A 74 -1.09 6.68 -0.80
N ARG A 75 -0.11 7.57 -0.95
CA ARG A 75 -0.32 9.03 -0.90
C ARG A 75 -1.20 9.54 -2.05
N ALA A 76 -1.05 8.98 -3.24
CA ALA A 76 -1.92 9.32 -4.37
C ALA A 76 -3.36 8.88 -4.09
N ILE A 77 -3.59 7.69 -3.53
CA ILE A 77 -4.91 7.21 -3.09
C ILE A 77 -5.52 8.20 -2.09
N MET A 78 -4.75 8.70 -1.13
CA MET A 78 -5.21 9.71 -0.17
C MET A 78 -5.40 11.12 -0.77
N GLY A 79 -5.07 11.30 -2.07
CA GLY A 79 -5.07 12.61 -2.73
C GLY A 79 -4.05 13.58 -2.15
N LEU A 80 -2.95 13.07 -1.56
CA LEU A 80 -1.80 13.84 -1.07
C LEU A 80 -0.78 14.07 -2.18
N GLU A 81 -0.70 13.14 -3.14
CA GLU A 81 0.09 13.28 -4.37
C GLU A 81 -0.86 13.38 -5.57
N LYS A 82 -0.57 14.33 -6.46
CA LYS A 82 -1.40 14.55 -7.65
C LYS A 82 -0.96 13.60 -8.77
N PRO A 83 -1.87 12.76 -9.28
CA PRO A 83 -1.59 11.95 -10.47
C PRO A 83 -1.24 12.83 -11.67
N ARG A 84 -0.24 12.40 -12.44
CA ARG A 84 0.05 12.95 -13.77
C ARG A 84 -0.97 12.42 -14.77
N ARG A 85 -1.32 11.13 -14.65
CA ARG A 85 -2.26 10.41 -15.49
C ARG A 85 -3.01 9.38 -14.66
N GLY A 86 -4.09 8.87 -15.21
CA GLY A 86 -4.95 7.89 -14.54
C GLY A 86 -5.95 8.55 -13.61
N GLN A 87 -6.69 7.74 -12.91
CA GLN A 87 -7.74 8.22 -12.00
C GLN A 87 -7.92 7.25 -10.84
N ILE A 88 -8.43 7.79 -9.75
CA ILE A 88 -8.83 7.05 -8.55
C ILE A 88 -10.34 7.23 -8.41
N LEU A 89 -11.04 6.12 -8.30
CA LEU A 89 -12.48 6.10 -8.09
C LEU A 89 -12.78 5.54 -6.71
N PHE A 90 -13.72 6.15 -6.03
CA PHE A 90 -14.29 5.67 -4.78
C PHE A 90 -15.78 5.42 -5.00
N GLU A 91 -16.22 4.18 -4.75
CA GLU A 91 -17.57 3.71 -5.10
C GLU A 91 -17.95 4.02 -6.57
N GLY A 92 -16.99 3.81 -7.48
CA GLY A 92 -17.16 4.06 -8.91
C GLY A 92 -17.15 5.54 -9.34
N ARG A 93 -17.00 6.48 -8.42
CA ARG A 93 -16.97 7.91 -8.69
C ARG A 93 -15.54 8.44 -8.63
N PRO A 94 -15.07 9.17 -9.66
CA PRO A 94 -13.75 9.79 -9.62
C PRO A 94 -13.61 10.77 -8.46
N LEU A 95 -12.43 10.79 -7.85
CA LEU A 95 -12.13 11.74 -6.77
C LEU A 95 -12.21 13.18 -7.33
N GLY A 96 -13.06 13.99 -6.72
CA GLY A 96 -13.22 15.40 -7.07
C GLY A 96 -12.10 16.29 -6.50
N ARG A 97 -12.19 17.60 -6.76
CA ARG A 97 -11.24 18.57 -6.20
C ARG A 97 -11.40 18.75 -4.68
N ASN A 98 -12.61 18.63 -4.17
CA ASN A 98 -12.89 18.68 -2.73
C ASN A 98 -12.85 17.27 -2.14
N LEU A 99 -11.75 16.96 -1.46
CA LEU A 99 -11.50 15.66 -0.86
C LEU A 99 -12.00 15.55 0.59
N ARG A 100 -12.68 16.57 1.13
CA ARG A 100 -13.08 16.58 2.55
C ARG A 100 -13.98 15.39 2.90
N ALA A 101 -15.02 15.14 2.10
CA ALA A 101 -15.92 14.01 2.31
C ALA A 101 -15.21 12.65 2.12
N TYR A 102 -14.38 12.54 1.09
CA TYR A 102 -13.57 11.34 0.84
C TYR A 102 -12.63 11.04 2.01
N ARG A 103 -11.89 12.05 2.49
CA ARG A 103 -10.95 11.90 3.61
C ARG A 103 -11.61 11.63 4.96
N ARG A 104 -12.91 11.83 5.12
CA ARG A 104 -13.67 11.33 6.27
C ARG A 104 -13.83 9.81 6.22
N ARG A 105 -14.08 9.27 5.02
CA ARG A 105 -14.36 7.85 4.79
C ARG A 105 -13.10 7.00 4.58
N VAL A 106 -12.02 7.62 4.13
CA VAL A 106 -10.71 6.96 3.91
C VAL A 106 -9.67 7.65 4.76
N GLN A 107 -9.07 6.92 5.70
CA GLN A 107 -8.10 7.45 6.65
C GLN A 107 -6.70 6.87 6.43
N MET A 108 -5.67 7.60 6.84
CA MET A 108 -4.27 7.14 6.71
C MET A 108 -3.63 6.97 8.08
N VAL A 109 -2.99 5.82 8.27
CA VAL A 109 -2.09 5.54 9.39
C VAL A 109 -0.65 5.63 8.87
N PHE A 110 0.10 6.61 9.36
CA PHE A 110 1.47 6.90 8.93
C PHE A 110 2.48 5.96 9.60
N GLN A 111 3.64 5.82 8.95
CA GLN A 111 4.74 4.95 9.35
C GLN A 111 5.32 5.29 10.74
N ASP A 112 5.50 6.58 11.06
CA ASP A 112 6.09 7.04 12.32
C ASP A 112 5.02 7.68 13.20
N PRO A 113 4.59 7.00 14.28
CA PRO A 113 3.61 7.56 15.21
C PRO A 113 4.13 8.77 15.97
N THR A 114 5.45 8.92 16.12
CA THR A 114 6.04 10.07 16.79
C THR A 114 5.95 11.33 15.93
N ALA A 115 6.16 11.19 14.62
CA ALA A 115 5.99 12.28 13.68
C ALA A 115 4.50 12.61 13.42
N ALA A 116 3.60 11.64 13.60
CA ALA A 116 2.16 11.80 13.36
C ALA A 116 1.44 12.54 14.50
N LEU A 117 1.95 12.47 15.74
CA LEU A 117 1.34 13.07 16.92
C LEU A 117 2.01 14.40 17.28
N ASN A 118 1.20 15.43 17.56
CA ASN A 118 1.72 16.70 18.07
C ASN A 118 2.12 16.53 19.56
N PRO A 119 3.40 16.70 19.93
CA PRO A 119 3.86 16.48 21.32
C PRO A 119 3.29 17.48 22.34
N ARG A 120 2.63 18.54 21.88
CA ARG A 120 2.00 19.57 22.72
C ARG A 120 0.50 19.40 22.91
N GLN A 121 -0.09 18.41 22.25
CA GLN A 121 -1.50 18.04 22.40
C GLN A 121 -1.62 16.82 23.29
N THR A 122 -2.70 16.77 24.07
CA THR A 122 -3.09 15.55 24.79
C THR A 122 -3.54 14.46 23.82
N ILE A 123 -3.60 13.23 24.31
CA ILE A 123 -4.12 12.10 23.51
C ILE A 123 -5.58 12.36 23.10
N TYR A 124 -6.40 12.91 24.03
CA TYR A 124 -7.77 13.31 23.71
C TYR A 124 -7.82 14.30 22.54
N GLU A 125 -7.05 15.38 22.62
CA GLU A 125 -7.01 16.41 21.58
C GLU A 125 -6.54 15.85 20.23
N SER A 126 -5.52 15.00 20.25
CA SER A 126 -4.99 14.35 19.04
C SER A 126 -6.04 13.46 18.36
N VAL A 127 -6.83 12.70 19.12
CA VAL A 127 -7.89 11.85 18.57
C VAL A 127 -9.11 12.68 18.15
N ALA A 128 -9.50 13.70 18.94
CA ALA A 128 -10.64 14.56 18.64
C ALA A 128 -10.41 15.48 17.42
N GLU A 129 -9.15 15.69 17.00
CA GLU A 129 -8.80 16.63 15.94
C GLU A 129 -9.57 16.36 14.65
N GLY A 130 -9.68 15.08 14.25
CA GLY A 130 -10.45 14.68 13.06
C GLY A 130 -11.91 15.10 13.13
N LEU A 131 -12.58 14.90 14.28
CA LEU A 131 -13.97 15.33 14.49
C LEU A 131 -14.10 16.84 14.34
N ARG A 132 -13.19 17.61 14.96
CA ARG A 132 -13.20 19.07 14.93
C ARG A 132 -12.95 19.64 13.54
N ILE A 133 -12.00 19.06 12.77
CA ILE A 133 -11.75 19.44 11.38
C ILE A 133 -13.00 19.22 10.52
N HIS A 134 -13.73 18.14 10.76
CA HIS A 134 -14.95 17.82 10.00
C HIS A 134 -16.20 18.50 10.58
N GLY A 135 -16.11 19.18 11.72
CA GLY A 135 -17.23 19.85 12.38
C GLY A 135 -18.25 18.88 12.96
N ILE A 136 -17.79 17.71 13.43
CA ILE A 136 -18.63 16.67 14.01
C ILE A 136 -18.61 16.84 15.53
N HIS A 137 -19.69 17.35 16.10
CA HIS A 137 -19.86 17.49 17.54
C HIS A 137 -20.63 16.31 18.13
N GLN A 138 -21.42 15.64 17.31
CA GLN A 138 -22.22 14.47 17.63
C GLN A 138 -22.40 13.64 16.36
N ASN A 139 -22.35 12.31 16.47
CA ASN A 139 -22.61 11.45 15.31
C ASN A 139 -24.12 11.17 15.15
N GLU A 140 -24.50 10.36 14.15
CA GLU A 140 -25.87 9.99 13.84
C GLU A 140 -26.54 9.20 14.98
N ASP A 141 -25.75 8.45 15.77
CA ASP A 141 -26.22 7.71 16.95
C ASP A 141 -26.38 8.58 18.20
N GLY A 142 -26.11 9.89 18.11
CA GLY A 142 -26.21 10.82 19.22
C GLY A 142 -25.01 10.82 20.18
N LEU A 143 -23.89 10.17 19.83
CA LEU A 143 -22.69 10.15 20.67
C LEU A 143 -21.95 11.50 20.61
N THR A 144 -21.59 12.02 21.78
CA THR A 144 -20.80 13.25 21.91
C THR A 144 -19.34 13.07 21.46
N GLU A 145 -18.60 14.17 21.25
CA GLU A 145 -17.16 14.14 20.94
C GLU A 145 -16.39 13.25 21.92
N GLU A 146 -16.64 13.41 23.23
CA GLU A 146 -15.98 12.62 24.27
C GLU A 146 -16.27 11.12 24.16
N GLN A 147 -17.52 10.75 23.93
CA GLN A 147 -17.91 9.35 23.73
C GLN A 147 -17.33 8.75 22.45
N LEU A 148 -17.23 9.54 21.36
CA LEU A 148 -16.58 9.12 20.12
C LEU A 148 -15.09 8.88 20.31
N VAL A 149 -14.40 9.77 21.02
CA VAL A 149 -12.98 9.63 21.38
C VAL A 149 -12.76 8.41 22.25
N ALA A 150 -13.57 8.22 23.30
CA ALA A 150 -13.50 7.07 24.19
C ALA A 150 -13.71 5.76 23.43
N ARG A 151 -14.70 5.72 22.53
CA ARG A 151 -14.98 4.57 21.66
C ARG A 151 -13.81 4.24 20.73
N ALA A 152 -13.22 5.27 20.10
CA ALA A 152 -12.08 5.10 19.19
C ALA A 152 -10.83 4.56 19.92
N LEU A 153 -10.49 5.12 21.09
CA LEU A 153 -9.39 4.63 21.93
C LEU A 153 -9.63 3.19 22.40
N SER A 154 -10.85 2.86 22.82
CA SER A 154 -11.24 1.51 23.25
C SER A 154 -11.12 0.50 22.10
N ARG A 155 -11.54 0.87 20.87
CA ARG A 155 -11.42 0.06 19.65
C ARG A 155 -9.95 -0.16 19.26
N ALA A 156 -9.09 0.84 19.48
CA ALA A 156 -7.64 0.73 19.31
C ALA A 156 -6.93 -0.05 20.42
N GLY A 157 -7.68 -0.59 21.40
CA GLY A 157 -7.14 -1.40 22.50
C GLY A 157 -6.54 -0.60 23.66
N LEU A 158 -6.84 0.69 23.75
CA LEU A 158 -6.45 1.56 24.89
C LEU A 158 -7.61 1.60 25.90
N ARG A 159 -7.53 0.75 26.93
CA ARG A 159 -8.59 0.54 27.95
C ARG A 159 -8.06 0.64 29.37
N PRO A 160 -8.79 1.31 30.31
CA PRO A 160 -9.94 2.18 30.03
C PRO A 160 -9.51 3.48 29.34
N PRO A 161 -10.27 4.01 28.35
CA PRO A 161 -9.84 5.11 27.49
C PRO A 161 -9.60 6.42 28.24
N GLU A 162 -10.33 6.68 29.31
CA GLU A 162 -10.26 7.92 30.13
C GLU A 162 -8.89 8.11 30.77
N ARG A 163 -8.16 7.02 31.04
CA ARG A 163 -6.78 7.09 31.57
C ARG A 163 -5.80 7.75 30.61
N PHE A 164 -6.12 7.75 29.31
CA PHE A 164 -5.25 8.31 28.28
C PHE A 164 -5.59 9.75 27.91
N PHE A 165 -6.77 10.24 28.25
CA PHE A 165 -7.27 11.55 27.79
C PHE A 165 -6.31 12.70 28.03
N LEU A 166 -5.78 12.80 29.25
CA LEU A 166 -4.93 13.91 29.68
C LEU A 166 -3.42 13.64 29.49
N LEU A 167 -3.05 12.43 29.07
CA LEU A 167 -1.65 12.10 28.79
C LEU A 167 -1.17 12.74 27.49
N TYR A 168 0.12 12.98 27.43
CA TYR A 168 0.81 13.45 26.23
C TYR A 168 1.52 12.29 25.51
N PRO A 169 1.84 12.43 24.20
CA PRO A 169 2.52 11.36 23.44
C PRO A 169 3.82 10.87 24.05
N HIS A 170 4.56 11.71 24.75
CA HIS A 170 5.83 11.33 25.39
C HIS A 170 5.67 10.52 26.69
N GLU A 171 4.45 10.48 27.27
CA GLU A 171 4.15 9.76 28.50
C GLU A 171 3.69 8.32 28.27
N ILE A 172 3.55 7.90 26.98
CA ILE A 172 3.07 6.58 26.58
C ILE A 172 4.09 5.84 25.75
N SER A 173 4.00 4.49 25.72
CA SER A 173 4.90 3.63 24.95
C SER A 173 4.75 3.79 23.44
N GLY A 174 5.74 3.30 22.64
CA GLY A 174 5.68 3.32 21.17
C GLY A 174 4.46 2.60 20.61
N GLY A 175 4.12 1.42 21.14
CA GLY A 175 2.93 0.68 20.75
C GLY A 175 1.64 1.39 21.13
N GLN A 176 1.59 2.06 22.29
CA GLN A 176 0.45 2.89 22.68
C GLN A 176 0.31 4.12 21.76
N ARG A 177 1.43 4.77 21.36
CA ARG A 177 1.39 5.85 20.36
C ARG A 177 0.79 5.39 19.04
N GLN A 178 1.20 4.22 18.56
CA GLN A 178 0.64 3.64 17.33
C GLN A 178 -0.87 3.40 17.46
N ARG A 179 -1.33 2.89 18.60
CA ARG A 179 -2.75 2.72 18.87
C ARG A 179 -3.52 4.05 18.94
N VAL A 180 -2.91 5.13 19.44
CA VAL A 180 -3.48 6.48 19.40
C VAL A 180 -3.63 6.97 17.96
N VAL A 181 -2.63 6.78 17.10
CA VAL A 181 -2.71 7.14 15.66
C VAL A 181 -3.84 6.36 14.98
N ILE A 182 -3.97 5.06 15.28
CA ILE A 182 -5.09 4.25 14.78
C ILE A 182 -6.42 4.76 15.33
N ALA A 183 -6.51 5.13 16.63
CA ALA A 183 -7.72 5.70 17.19
C ALA A 183 -8.12 7.02 16.51
N GLY A 184 -7.14 7.89 16.18
CA GLY A 184 -7.37 9.10 15.41
C GLY A 184 -7.95 8.86 14.01
N ALA A 185 -7.57 7.75 13.39
CA ALA A 185 -8.19 7.31 12.13
C ALA A 185 -9.61 6.77 12.36
N LEU A 186 -9.82 5.97 13.41
CA LEU A 186 -11.10 5.31 13.72
C LEU A 186 -12.20 6.25 14.21
N VAL A 187 -11.85 7.41 14.78
CA VAL A 187 -12.82 8.34 15.37
C VAL A 187 -13.82 8.90 14.35
N LEU A 188 -13.43 8.89 13.07
CA LEU A 188 -14.27 9.33 11.94
C LEU A 188 -15.13 8.19 11.36
N GLU A 189 -15.03 6.97 11.91
CA GLU A 189 -15.73 5.77 11.44
C GLU A 189 -15.49 5.51 9.94
N PRO A 190 -14.22 5.34 9.53
CA PRO A 190 -13.86 5.20 8.13
C PRO A 190 -14.31 3.85 7.56
N GLU A 191 -14.51 3.81 6.25
CA GLU A 191 -14.77 2.58 5.50
C GLU A 191 -13.47 1.92 5.01
N MET A 192 -12.39 2.72 4.94
CA MET A 192 -11.08 2.23 4.52
C MET A 192 -9.95 2.89 5.30
N ILE A 193 -8.93 2.10 5.60
CA ILE A 193 -7.67 2.56 6.18
C ILE A 193 -6.53 2.26 5.21
N VAL A 194 -5.69 3.26 4.93
CA VAL A 194 -4.41 3.13 4.25
C VAL A 194 -3.32 3.14 5.31
N ALA A 195 -2.70 2.01 5.58
CA ALA A 195 -1.65 1.85 6.59
C ALA A 195 -0.27 1.77 5.91
N ASP A 196 0.50 2.85 5.98
CA ASP A 196 1.84 2.93 5.38
C ASP A 196 2.88 2.47 6.39
N GLU A 197 3.41 1.26 6.22
CA GLU A 197 4.36 0.60 7.11
C GLU A 197 3.96 0.65 8.62
N PRO A 198 2.75 0.22 9.00
CA PRO A 198 2.16 0.52 10.30
C PRO A 198 2.90 -0.08 11.50
N VAL A 199 3.87 -0.96 11.28
CA VAL A 199 4.60 -1.68 12.33
C VAL A 199 6.13 -1.62 12.17
N SER A 200 6.67 -0.87 11.21
CA SER A 200 8.11 -0.88 10.87
C SER A 200 9.02 -0.46 12.04
N SER A 201 8.55 0.48 12.88
CA SER A 201 9.29 1.04 14.01
C SER A 201 9.01 0.36 15.36
N LEU A 202 8.31 -0.78 15.38
CA LEU A 202 7.85 -1.43 16.60
C LEU A 202 8.60 -2.75 16.87
N ASP A 203 8.68 -3.14 18.13
CA ASP A 203 9.20 -4.44 18.56
C ASP A 203 8.32 -5.61 18.08
N ALA A 204 8.89 -6.80 17.92
CA ALA A 204 8.21 -7.96 17.34
C ALA A 204 6.89 -8.32 18.06
N SER A 205 6.83 -8.23 19.40
CA SER A 205 5.61 -8.51 20.16
C SER A 205 4.51 -7.49 19.87
N VAL A 206 4.87 -6.20 19.80
CA VAL A 206 3.94 -5.11 19.52
C VAL A 206 3.47 -5.14 18.07
N LYS A 207 4.34 -5.56 17.13
CA LYS A 207 3.95 -5.79 15.72
C LYS A 207 2.75 -6.74 15.63
N GLY A 208 2.83 -7.92 16.27
CA GLY A 208 1.75 -8.89 16.27
C GLY A 208 0.44 -8.33 16.83
N GLU A 209 0.50 -7.52 17.90
CA GLU A 209 -0.68 -6.90 18.48
C GLU A 209 -1.35 -5.87 17.54
N ILE A 210 -0.56 -5.04 16.83
CA ILE A 210 -1.11 -4.07 15.87
C ILE A 210 -1.70 -4.78 14.65
N LEU A 211 -1.07 -5.86 14.16
CA LEU A 211 -1.62 -6.66 13.06
C LEU A 211 -2.93 -7.34 13.46
N SER A 212 -3.00 -7.91 14.66
CA SER A 212 -4.23 -8.47 15.22
C SER A 212 -5.33 -7.42 15.36
N LEU A 213 -4.98 -6.18 15.76
CA LEU A 213 -5.91 -5.08 15.80
C LEU A 213 -6.47 -4.75 14.41
N LEU A 214 -5.64 -4.65 13.38
CA LEU A 214 -6.11 -4.40 12.00
C LEU A 214 -7.06 -5.50 11.50
N MET A 215 -6.76 -6.77 11.80
CA MET A 215 -7.66 -7.89 11.49
C MET A 215 -8.99 -7.79 12.25
N GLN A 216 -8.98 -7.43 13.53
CA GLN A 216 -10.19 -7.21 14.32
C GLN A 216 -11.04 -6.08 13.72
N LEU A 217 -10.43 -4.94 13.36
CA LEU A 217 -11.14 -3.81 12.74
C LEU A 217 -11.81 -4.22 11.41
N ARG A 218 -11.11 -5.01 10.60
CA ARG A 218 -11.69 -5.58 9.37
C ARG A 218 -12.87 -6.50 9.68
N ASN A 219 -12.71 -7.41 10.63
CA ASN A 219 -13.73 -8.42 10.95
C ASN A 219 -14.97 -7.80 11.64
N ASP A 220 -14.75 -6.91 12.62
CA ASP A 220 -15.81 -6.37 13.46
C ASP A 220 -16.54 -5.19 12.82
N LEU A 221 -15.84 -4.38 12.02
CA LEU A 221 -16.34 -3.13 11.45
C LEU A 221 -16.47 -3.16 9.92
N GLY A 222 -15.99 -4.21 9.25
CA GLY A 222 -16.03 -4.30 7.79
C GLY A 222 -15.08 -3.31 7.08
N ILE A 223 -14.11 -2.74 7.79
CA ILE A 223 -13.17 -1.76 7.24
C ILE A 223 -12.25 -2.43 6.23
N ALA A 224 -12.14 -1.85 5.03
CA ALA A 224 -11.11 -2.24 4.06
C ALA A 224 -9.76 -1.69 4.48
N VAL A 225 -8.68 -2.47 4.29
CA VAL A 225 -7.33 -2.03 4.69
C VAL A 225 -6.35 -2.22 3.53
N LEU A 226 -5.68 -1.13 3.11
CA LEU A 226 -4.48 -1.21 2.26
C LEU A 226 -3.26 -1.12 3.17
N VAL A 227 -2.52 -2.21 3.28
CA VAL A 227 -1.26 -2.25 4.05
C VAL A 227 -0.09 -2.12 3.09
N VAL A 228 0.69 -1.06 3.23
CA VAL A 228 1.98 -0.91 2.53
C VAL A 228 3.06 -1.51 3.39
N THR A 229 3.87 -2.41 2.83
CA THR A 229 4.95 -3.06 3.57
C THR A 229 6.10 -3.49 2.66
N HIS A 230 7.29 -3.63 3.23
CA HIS A 230 8.41 -4.32 2.59
C HIS A 230 8.58 -5.76 3.12
N ASP A 231 7.76 -6.15 4.10
CA ASP A 231 7.81 -7.44 4.78
C ASP A 231 6.69 -8.37 4.26
N LEU A 232 7.07 -9.39 3.49
CA LEU A 232 6.14 -10.40 2.96
C LEU A 232 5.61 -11.34 4.04
N GLY A 233 6.34 -11.57 5.14
CA GLY A 233 5.86 -12.34 6.28
C GLY A 233 4.69 -11.64 6.97
N LEU A 234 4.74 -10.30 7.06
CA LEU A 234 3.63 -9.50 7.52
C LEU A 234 2.42 -9.64 6.56
N ALA A 235 2.66 -9.51 5.25
CA ALA A 235 1.60 -9.68 4.26
C ALA A 235 0.93 -11.06 4.38
N TRP A 236 1.73 -12.13 4.58
CA TRP A 236 1.24 -13.49 4.81
C TRP A 236 0.28 -13.58 6.00
N SER A 237 0.60 -12.90 7.09
CA SER A 237 -0.13 -13.06 8.34
C SER A 237 -1.50 -12.40 8.36
N ILE A 238 -1.78 -11.38 7.51
CA ILE A 238 -3.01 -10.60 7.60
C ILE A 238 -3.74 -10.35 6.27
N ALA A 239 -3.04 -10.46 5.13
CA ALA A 239 -3.63 -10.03 3.86
C ALA A 239 -4.50 -11.12 3.21
N ASP A 240 -5.62 -10.72 2.63
CA ASP A 240 -6.44 -11.56 1.76
C ASP A 240 -5.82 -11.63 0.35
N ARG A 241 -5.26 -10.51 -0.13
CA ARG A 241 -4.56 -10.40 -1.41
C ARG A 241 -3.25 -9.64 -1.27
N VAL A 242 -2.30 -9.97 -2.13
CA VAL A 242 -1.00 -9.29 -2.20
C VAL A 242 -0.78 -8.73 -3.60
N ALA A 243 -0.43 -7.45 -3.66
CA ALA A 243 0.08 -6.77 -4.85
C ALA A 243 1.58 -6.54 -4.67
N VAL A 244 2.42 -7.14 -5.51
CA VAL A 244 3.87 -6.96 -5.47
C VAL A 244 4.28 -5.88 -6.45
N MET A 245 4.97 -4.86 -5.95
CA MET A 245 5.36 -3.67 -6.72
C MET A 245 6.86 -3.61 -6.96
N TYR A 246 7.27 -3.36 -8.19
CA TYR A 246 8.65 -3.16 -8.61
C TYR A 246 8.77 -1.96 -9.55
N LEU A 247 9.68 -1.03 -9.25
CA LEU A 247 9.95 0.18 -10.06
C LEU A 247 8.69 0.87 -10.60
N GLY A 248 7.74 1.15 -9.73
CA GLY A 248 6.53 1.89 -10.07
C GLY A 248 5.39 1.08 -10.67
N ARG A 249 5.52 -0.25 -10.81
CA ARG A 249 4.49 -1.14 -11.38
C ARG A 249 4.13 -2.30 -10.47
N ILE A 250 2.89 -2.74 -10.52
CA ILE A 250 2.49 -4.03 -9.95
C ILE A 250 2.93 -5.11 -10.93
N VAL A 251 3.80 -6.01 -10.45
CA VAL A 251 4.36 -7.11 -11.23
C VAL A 251 3.70 -8.45 -10.94
N GLU A 252 3.02 -8.55 -9.79
CA GLU A 252 2.22 -9.72 -9.43
C GLU A 252 1.07 -9.29 -8.51
N LEU A 253 -0.12 -9.88 -8.69
CA LEU A 253 -1.31 -9.62 -7.89
C LEU A 253 -2.14 -10.89 -7.80
N GLY A 254 -2.51 -11.29 -6.60
CA GLY A 254 -3.36 -12.46 -6.38
C GLY A 254 -3.74 -12.66 -4.93
N PRO A 255 -4.46 -13.77 -4.63
CA PRO A 255 -4.70 -14.22 -3.27
C PRO A 255 -3.37 -14.38 -2.53
N ALA A 256 -3.30 -13.94 -1.26
CA ALA A 256 -2.06 -13.94 -0.49
C ALA A 256 -1.42 -15.33 -0.43
N GLU A 257 -2.22 -16.37 -0.18
CA GLU A 257 -1.74 -17.76 -0.18
C GLU A 257 -1.04 -18.12 -1.50
N LYS A 258 -1.65 -17.82 -2.65
CA LYS A 258 -1.08 -18.16 -3.97
C LYS A 258 0.19 -17.39 -4.28
N VAL A 259 0.17 -16.06 -4.07
CA VAL A 259 1.34 -15.20 -4.36
C VAL A 259 2.55 -15.62 -3.51
N LEU A 260 2.31 -16.05 -2.26
CA LEU A 260 3.38 -16.35 -1.30
C LEU A 260 3.83 -17.82 -1.31
N THR A 261 2.99 -18.77 -1.77
CA THR A 261 3.38 -20.19 -1.91
C THR A 261 3.78 -20.58 -3.33
N GLU A 262 3.12 -19.99 -4.34
CA GLU A 262 3.28 -20.31 -5.75
C GLU A 262 3.53 -19.03 -6.56
N PRO A 263 4.61 -18.25 -6.28
CA PRO A 263 4.87 -17.00 -6.96
C PRO A 263 5.04 -17.19 -8.47
N LEU A 264 4.38 -16.34 -9.24
CA LEU A 264 4.42 -16.37 -10.71
C LEU A 264 5.53 -15.48 -11.27
N HIS A 265 5.89 -14.40 -10.59
CA HIS A 265 6.93 -13.48 -11.05
C HIS A 265 8.27 -13.80 -10.38
N PRO A 266 9.39 -13.89 -11.15
CA PRO A 266 10.71 -14.16 -10.60
C PRO A 266 11.17 -13.18 -9.49
N TYR A 267 10.70 -11.94 -9.52
CA TYR A 267 10.95 -10.96 -8.46
C TYR A 267 10.28 -11.35 -7.14
N THR A 268 9.01 -11.75 -7.19
CA THR A 268 8.28 -12.21 -5.99
C THR A 268 8.97 -13.42 -5.37
N LYS A 269 9.37 -14.38 -6.21
CA LYS A 269 10.14 -15.53 -5.75
C LYS A 269 11.44 -15.13 -5.06
N ALA A 270 12.19 -14.20 -5.66
CA ALA A 270 13.44 -13.71 -5.09
C ALA A 270 13.24 -12.94 -3.77
N LEU A 271 12.12 -12.22 -3.61
CA LEU A 271 11.77 -11.57 -2.35
C LEU A 271 11.44 -12.59 -1.24
N LEU A 272 10.75 -13.66 -1.58
CA LEU A 272 10.40 -14.74 -0.64
C LEU A 272 11.63 -15.54 -0.22
N ASP A 273 12.60 -15.72 -1.11
CA ASP A 273 13.84 -16.44 -0.82
C ASP A 273 14.70 -15.74 0.25
N VAL A 274 14.48 -14.46 0.53
CA VAL A 274 15.18 -13.68 1.58
C VAL A 274 14.49 -13.82 2.94
N VAL A 275 13.25 -14.29 3.02
CA VAL A 275 12.52 -14.46 4.30
C VAL A 275 13.12 -15.64 5.08
N PRO A 276 13.66 -15.46 6.32
CA PRO A 276 14.38 -16.48 7.06
C PRO A 276 13.57 -17.77 7.36
N GLU A 277 12.27 -17.67 7.45
CA GLU A 277 11.35 -18.75 7.79
C GLU A 277 11.06 -19.71 6.61
N ALA A 278 11.39 -19.33 5.38
CA ALA A 278 11.17 -20.15 4.19
C ALA A 278 12.23 -21.26 3.98
N GLY A 279 13.17 -21.45 4.89
CA GLY A 279 14.09 -22.59 5.00
C GLY A 279 15.20 -22.67 3.95
N GLY A 280 16.45 -22.45 4.35
CA GLY A 280 17.66 -22.81 3.60
C GLY A 280 18.80 -21.80 3.67
N ILE A 281 19.97 -22.29 4.09
CA ILE A 281 21.19 -21.49 4.35
C ILE A 281 21.92 -21.05 3.04
N ASP A 282 21.52 -21.57 1.87
CA ASP A 282 22.22 -21.42 0.59
C ASP A 282 21.32 -20.89 -0.55
N ARG A 283 20.44 -19.92 -0.29
CA ARG A 283 19.65 -19.31 -1.37
C ARG A 283 20.33 -18.06 -1.92
N PRO A 284 20.40 -17.88 -3.24
CA PRO A 284 21.00 -16.70 -3.83
C PRO A 284 20.17 -15.46 -3.44
N TYR A 285 20.77 -14.55 -2.71
CA TYR A 285 20.20 -13.22 -2.49
C TYR A 285 19.92 -12.52 -3.82
N LEU A 286 18.86 -11.75 -3.86
CA LEU A 286 18.55 -10.89 -4.98
C LEU A 286 19.78 -10.01 -5.32
N GLN A 287 20.46 -10.32 -6.41
CA GLN A 287 21.70 -9.64 -6.77
C GLN A 287 21.44 -8.25 -7.35
N GLY A 288 22.29 -7.30 -7.02
CA GLY A 288 22.28 -5.94 -7.53
C GLY A 288 21.27 -5.03 -6.82
N GLU A 289 21.52 -3.73 -6.87
CA GLU A 289 20.61 -2.70 -6.39
C GLU A 289 19.44 -2.47 -7.35
N PRO A 290 18.26 -2.03 -6.86
CA PRO A 290 17.19 -1.60 -7.73
C PRO A 290 17.68 -0.52 -8.70
N PRO A 291 17.32 -0.59 -9.98
CA PRO A 291 17.69 0.45 -10.93
C PRO A 291 17.18 1.83 -10.51
N ASP A 292 17.89 2.86 -10.92
CA ASP A 292 17.50 4.26 -10.73
C ASP A 292 16.12 4.52 -11.38
N PRO A 293 15.11 4.98 -10.63
CA PRO A 293 13.76 5.25 -11.16
C PRO A 293 13.73 6.38 -12.20
N THR A 294 14.84 7.09 -12.41
CA THR A 294 15.01 8.05 -13.52
C THR A 294 15.53 7.40 -14.80
N LYS A 295 16.04 6.14 -14.72
CA LYS A 295 16.63 5.37 -15.82
C LYS A 295 16.01 3.98 -15.88
N ILE A 296 14.70 3.92 -16.08
CA ILE A 296 13.97 2.66 -16.13
C ILE A 296 14.48 1.81 -17.30
N PRO A 297 14.84 0.53 -17.07
CA PRO A 297 15.22 -0.39 -18.14
C PRO A 297 14.11 -0.54 -19.17
N GLY A 298 14.48 -0.77 -20.45
CA GLY A 298 13.53 -1.15 -21.48
C GLY A 298 12.92 -2.54 -21.21
N GLY A 299 11.79 -2.83 -21.82
CA GLY A 299 11.10 -4.11 -21.61
C GLY A 299 10.67 -4.38 -20.16
N CYS A 300 10.75 -5.64 -19.75
CA CYS A 300 10.49 -6.01 -18.35
C CYS A 300 11.50 -5.32 -17.42
N ARG A 301 11.02 -4.49 -16.49
CA ARG A 301 11.87 -3.69 -15.61
C ARG A 301 12.79 -4.51 -14.70
N PHE A 302 12.41 -5.75 -14.45
CA PHE A 302 13.18 -6.69 -13.62
C PHE A 302 14.23 -7.47 -14.42
N HIS A 303 14.20 -7.47 -15.77
CA HIS A 303 15.10 -8.31 -16.57
C HIS A 303 16.60 -8.19 -16.23
N PRO A 304 17.16 -6.99 -15.86
CA PRO A 304 18.58 -6.90 -15.52
C PRO A 304 18.97 -7.62 -14.22
N ARG A 305 18.00 -7.88 -13.33
CA ARG A 305 18.19 -8.60 -12.06
C ARG A 305 17.50 -9.96 -12.03
N CYS A 306 16.87 -10.36 -13.15
CA CYS A 306 16.06 -11.57 -13.23
C CYS A 306 16.94 -12.82 -13.27
N PRO A 307 16.85 -13.75 -12.29
CA PRO A 307 17.60 -15.00 -12.30
C PRO A 307 17.32 -15.84 -13.55
N ALA A 308 16.05 -15.90 -13.98
CA ALA A 308 15.66 -16.67 -15.17
C ALA A 308 16.20 -16.07 -16.49
N PHE A 309 16.52 -14.78 -16.51
CA PHE A 309 17.20 -14.13 -17.62
C PHE A 309 18.72 -14.43 -17.59
N ALA A 310 19.32 -14.33 -16.40
CA ALA A 310 20.75 -14.53 -16.20
C ALA A 310 21.20 -15.99 -16.44
N ASP A 311 20.41 -16.98 -16.00
CA ASP A 311 20.71 -18.42 -16.16
C ASP A 311 20.30 -19.01 -17.51
N GLY A 312 19.73 -18.20 -18.41
CA GLY A 312 19.37 -18.58 -19.76
C GLY A 312 18.00 -19.25 -19.91
N ARG A 313 17.20 -19.46 -18.86
CA ARG A 313 15.83 -20.01 -18.95
C ARG A 313 14.93 -19.18 -19.85
N ALA A 314 15.02 -17.85 -19.79
CA ALA A 314 14.29 -16.97 -20.69
C ALA A 314 14.65 -17.20 -22.17
N LYS A 315 15.94 -17.43 -22.47
CA LYS A 315 16.43 -17.75 -23.81
C LYS A 315 15.96 -19.13 -24.30
N LEU A 316 16.03 -20.13 -23.43
CA LEU A 316 15.51 -21.48 -23.76
C LEU A 316 14.00 -21.45 -24.04
N ALA A 317 13.25 -20.62 -23.34
CA ALA A 317 11.84 -20.39 -23.59
C ALA A 317 11.58 -19.48 -24.80
N GLY A 318 12.60 -18.85 -25.41
CA GLY A 318 12.48 -17.94 -26.55
C GLY A 318 11.73 -16.65 -26.20
N VAL A 319 11.90 -16.14 -24.98
CA VAL A 319 11.28 -14.87 -24.48
C VAL A 319 12.31 -13.82 -24.05
N ASP A 320 13.61 -14.10 -24.19
CA ASP A 320 14.70 -13.21 -23.79
C ASP A 320 14.62 -11.85 -24.50
N GLN A 321 14.32 -11.83 -25.81
CA GLN A 321 14.14 -10.60 -26.56
C GLN A 321 12.89 -9.81 -26.11
N LEU A 322 11.80 -10.51 -25.77
CA LEU A 322 10.61 -9.89 -25.21
C LEU A 322 10.93 -9.27 -23.84
N CYS A 323 11.60 -10.01 -22.96
CA CYS A 323 12.03 -9.51 -21.66
C CYS A 323 12.89 -8.24 -21.76
N ALA A 324 13.77 -8.15 -22.77
CA ALA A 324 14.66 -7.01 -22.94
C ALA A 324 14.00 -5.78 -23.58
N ASN A 325 13.00 -5.97 -24.45
CA ASN A 325 12.51 -4.92 -25.34
C ASN A 325 11.03 -4.58 -25.19
N GLU A 326 10.21 -5.52 -24.70
CA GLU A 326 8.76 -5.33 -24.60
C GLU A 326 8.30 -5.32 -23.13
N ASP A 327 7.59 -4.27 -22.77
CA ASP A 327 6.99 -4.14 -21.43
C ASP A 327 5.65 -4.87 -21.41
N LEU A 328 5.47 -5.74 -20.42
CA LEU A 328 4.26 -6.52 -20.23
C LEU A 328 3.43 -5.96 -19.07
N GLY A 329 2.14 -5.73 -19.29
CA GLY A 329 1.18 -5.47 -18.24
C GLY A 329 0.90 -6.71 -17.39
N LEU A 330 0.14 -6.51 -16.33
CA LEU A 330 -0.33 -7.62 -15.50
C LEU A 330 -1.34 -8.47 -16.32
N GLU A 331 -1.02 -9.73 -16.55
CA GLU A 331 -1.87 -10.71 -17.22
C GLU A 331 -2.35 -11.76 -16.21
N GLU A 332 -3.61 -12.16 -16.28
CA GLU A 332 -4.13 -13.27 -15.48
C GLU A 332 -3.58 -14.60 -16.00
N ILE A 333 -2.78 -15.26 -15.19
CA ILE A 333 -2.13 -16.54 -15.51
C ILE A 333 -2.90 -17.72 -14.90
N ALA A 334 -3.47 -17.50 -13.71
CA ALA A 334 -4.35 -18.46 -13.03
C ALA A 334 -5.55 -17.68 -12.45
N PRO A 335 -6.65 -18.36 -12.09
CA PRO A 335 -7.83 -17.68 -11.57
C PRO A 335 -7.51 -16.72 -10.43
N GLN A 336 -7.81 -15.43 -10.62
CA GLN A 336 -7.53 -14.32 -9.69
C GLN A 336 -6.03 -14.10 -9.39
N HIS A 337 -5.11 -14.68 -10.16
CA HIS A 337 -3.67 -14.57 -9.95
C HIS A 337 -2.98 -14.16 -11.26
N GLY A 338 -2.48 -12.94 -11.30
CA GLY A 338 -1.85 -12.33 -12.46
C GLY A 338 -0.40 -11.96 -12.22
N ALA A 339 0.40 -12.00 -13.29
CA ALA A 339 1.80 -11.59 -13.28
C ALA A 339 2.20 -10.86 -14.58
N ALA A 340 3.15 -9.92 -14.46
CA ALA A 340 3.75 -9.19 -15.57
C ALA A 340 5.08 -9.86 -15.98
N CYS A 341 5.03 -11.11 -16.47
CA CYS A 341 6.21 -11.91 -16.79
C CYS A 341 6.04 -12.69 -18.09
N HIS A 342 6.85 -12.38 -19.13
CA HIS A 342 6.83 -13.08 -20.41
C HIS A 342 7.11 -14.58 -20.31
N LEU A 343 7.99 -14.98 -19.37
CA LEU A 343 8.31 -16.39 -19.16
C LEU A 343 7.10 -17.14 -18.60
N THR A 344 6.46 -16.59 -17.58
CA THR A 344 5.30 -17.23 -16.95
C THR A 344 4.07 -17.22 -17.86
N SER A 345 3.83 -16.13 -18.60
CA SER A 345 2.74 -16.06 -19.60
C SER A 345 2.88 -17.12 -20.68
N LYS A 346 4.13 -17.46 -21.06
CA LYS A 346 4.39 -18.49 -22.10
C LYS A 346 4.36 -19.91 -21.57
N LEU A 347 4.91 -20.15 -20.39
CA LEU A 347 5.11 -21.50 -19.83
C LEU A 347 4.06 -21.89 -18.80
N GLY A 348 3.18 -20.98 -18.39
CA GLY A 348 2.35 -21.14 -17.21
C GLY A 348 3.16 -20.90 -15.93
N ARG A 349 2.94 -21.69 -14.88
CA ARG A 349 3.65 -21.52 -13.59
C ARG A 349 5.15 -21.80 -13.74
N LEU A 350 5.96 -21.00 -13.04
CA LEU A 350 7.38 -21.32 -12.87
C LEU A 350 7.48 -22.57 -12.01
N GLY A 351 7.86 -23.70 -12.60
CA GLY A 351 8.05 -24.97 -11.94
C GLY A 351 9.20 -24.96 -10.91
#